data_a06f088d21d6ebefa34b5cace63cebaf
#
_entry.id   a06f088d21d6ebefa34b5cace63cebaf
#
_cell.length_a   1.000
_cell.length_b   1.000
_cell.length_c   1.000
_cell.angle_alpha   90.00
_cell.angle_beta   90.00
_cell.angle_gamma   90.00
#
_symmetry.space_group_name_H-M   'P 1'
#
loop_
_entity.id
_entity.type
_entity.pdbx_description
1 polymer ?
#
loop_
_entity_poly.entity_id
_entity_poly.type
_entity_poly.pdbx_seq_one_letter_code
_entity_poly.pdbx_strand_id
1 'polypeptide(L)'
;MNFARPIVIDTGVLVSGAIRPQSVPALALERALLHFDVCASPATFAELQTVLRPKFDRYASATARQAFMEGLSQHLRMVEVTQQVTDCADPKDNKFLALALAISAEMIVASDPHLTQMHPWQGIPILPPAAFLVAAR
;
A
#
# COMPACT_ATOMS: atom_id res chain seq x y z
N MET A 1 8.06 1.87 -14.46
CA MET A 1 8.38 2.05 -13.03
C MET A 1 9.29 3.25 -12.86
N ASN A 2 9.04 4.10 -11.90
CA ASN A 2 9.85 5.30 -11.66
C ASN A 2 10.52 5.21 -10.28
N PHE A 3 11.78 4.78 -10.26
CA PHE A 3 12.55 4.58 -9.02
C PHE A 3 12.79 5.87 -8.24
N ALA A 4 12.61 7.03 -8.86
CA ALA A 4 12.75 8.32 -8.19
C ALA A 4 11.51 8.70 -7.36
N ARG A 5 10.45 7.92 -7.42
CA ARG A 5 9.18 8.22 -6.73
C ARG A 5 8.70 7.06 -5.88
N PRO A 6 9.44 6.68 -4.82
CA PRO A 6 9.04 5.56 -3.97
C PRO A 6 7.83 5.93 -3.09
N ILE A 7 6.88 5.03 -3.03
CA ILE A 7 5.68 5.19 -2.20
C ILE A 7 5.32 3.89 -1.49
N VAL A 8 4.53 4.02 -0.44
CA VAL A 8 3.94 2.91 0.30
C VAL A 8 2.43 2.94 0.12
N ILE A 9 1.81 1.78 -0.10
CA ILE A 9 0.35 1.63 -0.14
C ILE A 9 -0.05 0.66 0.96
N ASP A 10 -1.02 1.05 1.80
CA ASP A 10 -1.44 0.18 2.89
C ASP A 10 -2.26 -1.02 2.38
N THR A 11 -2.39 -2.03 3.25
CA THR A 11 -3.12 -3.25 2.92
C THR A 11 -4.57 -2.98 2.54
N GLY A 12 -5.24 -2.06 3.23
CA GLY A 12 -6.64 -1.74 2.96
C GLY A 12 -6.88 -1.23 1.54
N VAL A 13 -6.00 -0.36 1.04
CA VAL A 13 -6.09 0.17 -0.33
C VAL A 13 -5.83 -0.95 -1.34
N LEU A 14 -4.80 -1.78 -1.11
CA LEU A 14 -4.48 -2.89 -2.01
C LEU A 14 -5.63 -3.89 -2.11
N VAL A 15 -6.21 -4.27 -0.97
CA VAL A 15 -7.32 -5.22 -0.95
C VAL A 15 -8.57 -4.64 -1.60
N SER A 16 -8.91 -3.39 -1.28
CA SER A 16 -10.08 -2.74 -1.88
C SER A 16 -9.92 -2.59 -3.39
N GLY A 17 -8.73 -2.26 -3.86
CA GLY A 17 -8.42 -2.17 -5.29
C GLY A 17 -8.54 -3.51 -5.99
N ALA A 18 -8.16 -4.60 -5.31
CA ALA A 18 -8.27 -5.96 -5.87
C ALA A 18 -9.72 -6.43 -5.99
N ILE A 19 -10.54 -6.12 -4.97
CA ILE A 19 -11.92 -6.63 -4.89
C ILE A 19 -12.88 -5.84 -5.75
N ARG A 20 -12.67 -4.54 -5.88
CA ARG A 20 -13.61 -3.64 -6.56
C ARG A 20 -12.96 -2.93 -7.74
N PRO A 21 -12.97 -3.54 -8.94
CA PRO A 21 -12.48 -2.88 -10.15
C PRO A 21 -13.19 -1.54 -10.37
N GLN A 22 -12.46 -0.56 -10.90
CA GLN A 22 -12.97 0.79 -11.20
C GLN A 22 -13.34 1.62 -9.97
N SER A 23 -13.12 1.11 -8.76
CA SER A 23 -13.26 1.90 -7.54
C SER A 23 -12.14 2.92 -7.41
N VAL A 24 -12.31 3.90 -6.50
CA VAL A 24 -11.25 4.89 -6.23
C VAL A 24 -9.95 4.21 -5.79
N PRO A 25 -9.96 3.23 -4.86
CA PRO A 25 -8.73 2.50 -4.55
C PRO A 25 -8.11 1.76 -5.75
N ALA A 26 -8.92 1.19 -6.63
CA ALA A 26 -8.42 0.51 -7.83
C ALA A 26 -7.74 1.50 -8.78
N LEU A 27 -8.33 2.67 -8.99
CA LEU A 27 -7.75 3.72 -9.83
C LEU A 27 -6.46 4.26 -9.23
N ALA A 28 -6.43 4.42 -7.91
CA ALA A 28 -5.22 4.85 -7.21
C ALA A 28 -4.08 3.82 -7.37
N LEU A 29 -4.40 2.53 -7.20
CA LEU A 29 -3.43 1.46 -7.37
C LEU A 29 -2.88 1.45 -8.79
N GLU A 30 -3.74 1.55 -9.79
CA GLU A 30 -3.32 1.60 -11.19
C GLU A 30 -2.38 2.78 -11.45
N ARG A 31 -2.76 3.97 -10.97
CA ARG A 31 -1.95 5.18 -11.13
C ARG A 31 -0.58 5.01 -10.47
N ALA A 32 -0.58 4.42 -9.27
CA ALA A 32 0.65 4.20 -8.51
C ALA A 32 1.59 3.23 -9.25
N LEU A 33 1.07 2.12 -9.74
CA LEU A 33 1.89 1.12 -10.44
C LEU A 33 2.46 1.65 -11.76
N LEU A 34 1.75 2.56 -12.43
CA LEU A 34 2.20 3.14 -13.71
C LEU A 34 3.27 4.22 -13.52
N HIS A 35 3.17 5.02 -12.46
CA HIS A 35 3.95 6.26 -12.36
C HIS A 35 4.87 6.37 -11.14
N PHE A 36 4.80 5.42 -10.23
CA PHE A 36 5.57 5.45 -8.98
C PHE A 36 6.33 4.13 -8.79
N ASP A 37 7.25 4.15 -7.83
CA ASP A 37 7.94 2.96 -7.36
C ASP A 37 7.21 2.45 -6.11
N VAL A 38 6.31 1.50 -6.29
CA VAL A 38 5.52 0.97 -5.17
C VAL A 38 6.34 -0.08 -4.45
N CYS A 39 6.61 0.18 -3.17
CA CYS A 39 7.47 -0.67 -2.35
C CYS A 39 6.66 -1.48 -1.35
N ALA A 40 7.20 -2.63 -1.00
CA ALA A 40 6.69 -3.50 0.05
C ALA A 40 7.85 -4.03 0.86
N SER A 41 7.56 -4.44 2.09
CA SER A 41 8.52 -5.16 2.93
C SER A 41 8.01 -6.59 3.13
N PRO A 42 8.84 -7.50 3.64
CA PRO A 42 8.34 -8.82 4.02
C PRO A 42 7.14 -8.74 4.98
N ALA A 43 7.16 -7.80 5.93
CA ALA A 43 6.07 -7.64 6.90
C ALA A 43 4.77 -7.14 6.23
N THR A 44 4.85 -6.12 5.37
CA THR A 44 3.66 -5.58 4.71
C THR A 44 3.09 -6.56 3.70
N PHE A 45 3.96 -7.28 2.99
CA PHE A 45 3.52 -8.28 2.02
C PHE A 45 2.85 -9.48 2.69
N ALA A 46 3.40 -9.94 3.83
CA ALA A 46 2.80 -11.02 4.61
C ALA A 46 1.41 -10.66 5.11
N GLU A 47 1.21 -9.42 5.57
CA GLU A 47 -0.11 -8.95 5.98
C GLU A 47 -1.09 -8.95 4.80
N LEU A 48 -0.65 -8.48 3.63
CA LEU A 48 -1.48 -8.49 2.42
C LEU A 48 -1.96 -9.90 2.10
N GLN A 49 -1.06 -10.88 2.12
CA GLN A 49 -1.41 -12.27 1.85
C GLN A 49 -2.44 -12.79 2.85
N THR A 50 -2.26 -12.47 4.13
CA THR A 50 -3.15 -12.91 5.21
C THR A 50 -4.53 -12.28 5.10
N VAL A 51 -4.61 -10.98 4.83
CA VAL A 51 -5.88 -10.24 4.78
C VAL A 51 -6.63 -10.54 3.48
N LEU A 52 -5.91 -10.64 2.38
CA LEU A 52 -6.52 -10.81 1.06
C LEU A 52 -7.25 -12.16 0.94
N ARG A 53 -6.67 -13.22 1.49
CA ARG A 53 -7.22 -14.58 1.31
C ARG A 53 -8.70 -14.69 1.70
N PRO A 54 -9.11 -14.41 2.96
CA PRO A 54 -10.52 -14.61 3.35
C PRO A 54 -11.47 -13.62 2.66
N LYS A 55 -11.03 -12.39 2.43
CA LYS A 55 -11.88 -11.38 1.78
C LYS A 55 -12.02 -11.65 0.30
N PHE A 56 -10.93 -12.02 -0.35
CA PHE A 56 -10.92 -12.26 -1.79
C PHE A 56 -11.72 -13.51 -2.17
N ASP A 57 -11.64 -14.57 -1.36
CA ASP A 57 -12.39 -15.81 -1.60
C ASP A 57 -13.90 -15.58 -1.61
N ARG A 58 -14.35 -14.54 -0.92
CA ARG A 58 -15.76 -14.17 -0.86
C ARG A 58 -16.25 -13.50 -2.14
N TYR A 59 -15.37 -12.82 -2.87
CA TYR A 59 -15.72 -12.01 -4.04
C TYR A 59 -15.09 -12.50 -5.33
N ALA A 60 -14.16 -13.42 -5.25
CA ALA A 60 -13.44 -13.92 -6.42
C ALA A 60 -12.97 -15.34 -6.18
N SER A 61 -12.63 -16.04 -7.27
CA SER A 61 -12.08 -17.40 -7.18
C SER A 61 -10.65 -17.40 -6.64
N ALA A 62 -10.20 -18.56 -6.16
CA ALA A 62 -8.80 -18.74 -5.76
C ALA A 62 -7.84 -18.44 -6.91
N THR A 63 -8.23 -18.81 -8.15
CA THR A 63 -7.43 -18.51 -9.35
C THR A 63 -7.28 -17.01 -9.56
N ALA A 64 -8.38 -16.25 -9.42
CA ALA A 64 -8.34 -14.79 -9.57
C ALA A 64 -7.46 -14.14 -8.49
N ARG A 65 -7.54 -14.63 -7.25
CA ARG A 65 -6.69 -14.14 -6.16
C ARG A 65 -5.21 -14.38 -6.46
N GLN A 66 -4.88 -15.60 -6.90
CA GLN A 66 -3.50 -15.92 -7.23
C GLN A 66 -2.98 -15.08 -8.39
N ALA A 67 -3.79 -14.90 -9.43
CA ALA A 67 -3.42 -14.04 -10.56
C ALA A 67 -3.17 -12.60 -10.12
N PHE A 68 -3.99 -12.07 -9.23
CA PHE A 68 -3.78 -10.72 -8.68
C PHE A 68 -2.47 -10.64 -7.92
N MET A 69 -2.20 -11.60 -7.03
CA MET A 69 -0.96 -11.60 -6.23
C MET A 69 0.28 -11.73 -7.11
N GLU A 70 0.24 -12.57 -8.13
CA GLU A 70 1.36 -12.73 -9.07
C GLU A 70 1.61 -11.44 -9.86
N GLY A 71 0.54 -10.83 -10.38
CA GLY A 71 0.65 -9.58 -11.12
C GLY A 71 1.18 -8.46 -10.24
N LEU A 72 0.66 -8.36 -9.03
CA LEU A 72 1.08 -7.33 -8.08
C LEU A 72 2.55 -7.51 -7.69
N SER A 73 2.97 -8.74 -7.38
CA SER A 73 4.35 -8.99 -6.94
C SER A 73 5.39 -8.65 -8.01
N GLN A 74 5.02 -8.73 -9.28
CA GLN A 74 5.92 -8.32 -10.37
C GLN A 74 6.13 -6.80 -10.43
N HIS A 75 5.23 -6.02 -9.82
CA HIS A 75 5.26 -4.56 -9.86
C HIS A 75 5.63 -3.93 -8.52
N LEU A 76 5.83 -4.73 -7.48
CA LEU A 76 6.26 -4.26 -6.17
C LEU A 76 7.77 -4.43 -6.03
N ARG A 77 8.43 -3.41 -5.51
CA ARG A 77 9.83 -3.52 -5.12
C ARG A 77 9.91 -3.95 -3.67
N MET A 78 10.49 -5.12 -3.40
CA MET A 78 10.68 -5.62 -2.05
C MET A 78 11.87 -4.95 -1.40
N VAL A 79 11.70 -4.48 -0.17
CA VAL A 79 12.71 -3.75 0.58
C VAL A 79 12.86 -4.35 1.96
N GLU A 80 14.08 -4.65 2.37
CA GLU A 80 14.37 -5.04 3.74
C GLU A 80 14.28 -3.80 4.63
N VAL A 81 13.60 -3.95 5.77
CA VAL A 81 13.37 -2.85 6.71
C VAL A 81 14.00 -3.19 8.04
N THR A 82 14.91 -2.35 8.51
CA THR A 82 15.54 -2.48 9.81
C THR A 82 15.08 -1.42 10.80
N GLN A 83 14.40 -0.36 10.30
CA GLN A 83 13.87 0.70 11.14
C GLN A 83 12.76 0.17 12.05
N GLN A 84 12.75 0.65 13.29
CA GLN A 84 11.72 0.31 14.26
C GLN A 84 10.91 1.57 14.56
N VAL A 85 9.60 1.48 14.35
CA VAL A 85 8.66 2.58 14.57
C VAL A 85 7.55 2.12 15.50
N THR A 86 7.22 2.97 16.47
CA THR A 86 6.17 2.68 17.45
C THR A 86 5.14 3.81 17.55
N ASP A 87 5.13 4.70 16.58
CA ASP A 87 4.39 5.96 16.64
C ASP A 87 2.88 5.80 16.39
N CYS A 88 2.47 4.74 15.70
CA CYS A 88 1.07 4.57 15.31
C CYS A 88 0.22 4.05 16.47
N ALA A 89 -0.99 4.60 16.60
CA ALA A 89 -1.93 4.17 17.64
C ALA A 89 -2.29 2.68 17.51
N ASP A 90 -2.38 2.17 16.28
CA ASP A 90 -2.50 0.72 16.04
C ASP A 90 -1.10 0.17 15.74
N PRO A 91 -0.52 -0.64 16.63
CA PRO A 91 0.84 -1.15 16.42
C PRO A 91 1.03 -1.95 15.13
N LYS A 92 -0.02 -2.54 14.60
CA LYS A 92 0.04 -3.31 13.34
C LYS A 92 0.38 -2.41 12.15
N ASP A 93 0.10 -1.12 12.24
CA ASP A 93 0.33 -0.19 11.13
C ASP A 93 1.72 0.43 11.15
N ASN A 94 2.50 0.22 12.22
CA ASN A 94 3.86 0.73 12.28
C ASN A 94 4.76 0.19 11.16
N LYS A 95 4.45 -1.00 10.63
CA LYS A 95 5.23 -1.58 9.52
C LYS A 95 5.22 -0.71 8.27
N PHE A 96 4.11 0.01 8.01
CA PHE A 96 4.02 0.92 6.87
C PHE A 96 4.85 2.17 7.09
N LEU A 97 4.88 2.68 8.32
CA LEU A 97 5.72 3.83 8.67
C LEU A 97 7.20 3.47 8.59
N ALA A 98 7.57 2.29 9.10
CA ALA A 98 8.95 1.80 9.04
C ALA A 98 9.42 1.63 7.60
N LEU A 99 8.58 1.07 6.74
CA LEU A 99 8.88 0.94 5.31
C LEU A 99 9.06 2.32 4.67
N ALA A 100 8.18 3.26 4.98
CA ALA A 100 8.27 4.61 4.43
C ALA A 100 9.58 5.30 4.79
N LEU A 101 10.07 5.11 6.03
CA LEU A 101 11.39 5.62 6.42
C LEU A 101 12.51 4.93 5.64
N ALA A 102 12.44 3.61 5.51
CA ALA A 102 13.49 2.83 4.83
C ALA A 102 13.71 3.27 3.39
N ILE A 103 12.64 3.67 2.70
CA ILE A 103 12.70 4.05 1.28
C ILE A 103 12.74 5.57 1.07
N SER A 104 12.69 6.36 2.13
CA SER A 104 12.49 7.81 2.03
C SER A 104 11.28 8.12 1.17
N ALA A 105 10.14 7.56 1.54
CA ALA A 105 8.94 7.59 0.71
C ALA A 105 8.49 9.01 0.38
N GLU A 106 8.05 9.19 -0.87
CA GLU A 106 7.41 10.44 -1.29
C GLU A 106 6.06 10.62 -0.60
N MET A 107 5.33 9.51 -0.38
CA MET A 107 4.06 9.51 0.35
C MET A 107 3.66 8.10 0.74
N ILE A 108 2.66 8.03 1.63
CA ILE A 108 1.95 6.80 1.97
C ILE A 108 0.50 6.97 1.50
N VAL A 109 -0.02 6.00 0.77
CA VAL A 109 -1.44 5.96 0.38
C VAL A 109 -2.14 4.97 1.32
N ALA A 110 -3.10 5.46 2.08
CA ALA A 110 -3.73 4.68 3.14
C ALA A 110 -5.21 4.97 3.26
N SER A 111 -5.97 3.96 3.65
CA SER A 111 -7.38 4.09 3.99
C SER A 111 -7.65 3.96 5.49
N ASP A 112 -6.69 3.43 6.26
CA ASP A 112 -6.83 3.23 7.68
C ASP A 112 -6.75 4.57 8.43
N PRO A 113 -7.77 4.93 9.24
CA PRO A 113 -7.76 6.19 10.00
C PRO A 113 -6.56 6.32 10.93
N HIS A 114 -6.04 5.21 11.48
CA HIS A 114 -4.86 5.26 12.35
C HIS A 114 -3.63 5.79 11.61
N LEU A 115 -3.56 5.60 10.30
CA LEU A 115 -2.48 6.15 9.48
C LEU A 115 -2.84 7.55 8.96
N THR A 116 -4.02 7.73 8.38
CA THR A 116 -4.37 9.01 7.75
C THR A 116 -4.41 10.17 8.73
N GLN A 117 -4.78 9.93 9.98
CA GLN A 117 -4.79 10.97 11.01
C GLN A 117 -3.38 11.42 11.42
N MET A 118 -2.34 10.67 11.07
CA MET A 118 -0.96 11.05 11.34
C MET A 118 -0.38 12.00 10.29
N HIS A 119 -1.11 12.28 9.23
CA HIS A 119 -0.66 13.13 8.11
C HIS A 119 -0.32 14.57 8.55
N PRO A 120 0.85 15.13 8.16
CA PRO A 120 2.01 14.41 7.65
C PRO A 120 2.82 13.81 8.80
N TRP A 121 3.53 12.73 8.52
CA TRP A 121 4.37 12.09 9.52
C TRP A 121 5.83 12.19 9.10
N GLN A 122 6.63 12.87 9.90
CA GLN A 122 8.05 13.13 9.60
C GLN A 122 8.26 13.69 8.19
N GLY A 123 7.37 14.60 7.78
CA GLY A 123 7.43 15.22 6.46
C GLY A 123 6.88 14.35 5.33
N ILE A 124 6.43 13.13 5.61
CA ILE A 124 5.87 12.23 4.61
C ILE A 124 4.35 12.40 4.59
N PRO A 125 3.76 12.81 3.46
CA PRO A 125 2.30 12.88 3.35
C PRO A 125 1.67 11.49 3.48
N ILE A 126 0.53 11.42 4.16
CA ILE A 126 -0.29 10.20 4.24
C ILE A 126 -1.66 10.55 3.68
N LEU A 127 -1.96 10.04 2.48
CA LEU A 127 -3.13 10.46 1.72
C LEU A 127 -4.09 9.29 1.50
N PRO A 128 -5.41 9.51 1.66
CA PRO A 128 -6.38 8.54 1.19
C PRO A 128 -6.36 8.47 -0.34
N PRO A 129 -6.89 7.38 -0.94
CA PRO A 129 -6.82 7.18 -2.39
C PRO A 129 -7.34 8.34 -3.22
N ALA A 130 -8.46 8.96 -2.82
CA ALA A 130 -9.01 10.09 -3.56
C ALA A 130 -8.05 11.29 -3.58
N ALA A 131 -7.45 11.60 -2.43
CA ALA A 131 -6.48 12.70 -2.33
C ALA A 131 -5.20 12.37 -3.12
N PHE A 132 -4.77 11.11 -3.10
CA PHE A 132 -3.63 10.68 -3.90
C PHE A 132 -3.88 10.92 -5.39
N LEU A 133 -5.04 10.57 -5.90
CA LEU A 133 -5.38 10.76 -7.32
C LEU A 133 -5.31 12.24 -7.73
N VAL A 134 -5.71 13.15 -6.84
CA VAL A 134 -5.58 14.58 -7.09
C VAL A 134 -4.12 15.01 -7.10
N ALA A 135 -3.35 14.56 -6.11
CA ALA A 135 -1.94 14.93 -5.97
C ALA A 135 -1.05 14.33 -7.06
N ALA A 136 -1.45 13.18 -7.63
CA ALA A 136 -0.65 12.41 -8.59
C ALA A 136 -0.95 12.75 -10.04
N ARG A 137 -1.56 13.87 -10.31
CA ARG A 137 -1.83 14.31 -11.68
C ARG A 137 -0.57 14.47 -12.52
#